data_8a1735c0890141af9bae0d8663a6b5c5
#
_entry.id   8a1735c0890141af9bae0d8663a6b5c5
#
_cell.length_a   1.000
_cell.length_b   1.000
_cell.length_c   1.000
_cell.angle_alpha   90.00
_cell.angle_beta   90.00
_cell.angle_gamma   90.00
#
_symmetry.space_group_name_H-M   'P 1'
#
loop_
_entity.id
_entity.type
_entity.pdbx_description
1 polymer ?
#
loop_
_entity_poly.entity_id
_entity_poly.type
_entity_poly.pdbx_seq_one_letter_code
_entity_poly.pdbx_strand_id
1 'polypeptide(L)'
;MQKTLTELQREFINMRLGSFIHFNSATFQFNTGDIEDWEFMHENGNEPRRYPFNEKDWNPTNLDCAQWAEVAKAAGFKFTFYTTKHHEGFCTWPTKYTEHCVRNATNKTDVVAEYLKAFRAAGIQAGLYFSILDITEGINRKSCTEEQKKIIKGELTELLTNYGEIPLLVLDGWNAPWGGPSYDMLPFEEINDLVKSLQPNCLLLNIGCTDSLAHTDIIFYENGAGQEVKEGFVGPGILCQKLTGTWYWRQEDAVTPPRDSDWAICLMDKYFPINVDLLLNLTPNTDGRIDDNLAAEYARMGKNLKIPAPLETLPEGWLKR
;
A
#
# COMPACT_ATOMS: atom_id res chain seq x y z
N MET A 1 -10.42 17.57 16.08
CA MET A 1 -9.28 18.10 16.89
C MET A 1 -8.02 17.44 16.33
N GLN A 2 -6.96 18.19 16.11
CA GLN A 2 -5.70 17.62 15.66
C GLN A 2 -5.05 16.83 16.80
N LYS A 3 -4.64 15.59 16.51
CA LYS A 3 -3.95 14.71 17.43
C LYS A 3 -2.43 14.88 17.29
N THR A 4 -1.70 14.55 18.34
CA THR A 4 -0.23 14.45 18.26
C THR A 4 0.18 13.21 17.46
N LEU A 5 1.40 13.23 16.90
CA LEU A 5 1.94 12.07 16.19
C LEU A 5 1.94 10.81 17.07
N THR A 6 2.30 10.95 18.32
CA THR A 6 2.36 9.86 19.29
C THR A 6 0.98 9.24 19.56
N GLU A 7 -0.08 10.06 19.63
CA GLU A 7 -1.45 9.55 19.76
C GLU A 7 -1.88 8.77 18.52
N LEU A 8 -1.60 9.31 17.33
CA LEU A 8 -1.91 8.64 16.07
C LEU A 8 -1.14 7.31 15.93
N GLN A 9 0.15 7.30 16.29
CA GLN A 9 0.97 6.08 16.28
C GLN A 9 0.40 5.01 17.22
N ARG A 10 0.00 5.38 18.44
CA ARG A 10 -0.60 4.46 19.40
C ARG A 10 -1.94 3.90 18.91
N GLU A 11 -2.79 4.74 18.32
CA GLU A 11 -4.06 4.30 17.73
C GLU A 11 -3.82 3.32 16.57
N PHE A 12 -2.84 3.61 15.72
CA PHE A 12 -2.46 2.75 14.61
C PHE A 12 -1.98 1.38 15.10
N ILE A 13 -1.00 1.35 15.99
CA ILE A 13 -0.44 0.10 16.53
C ILE A 13 -1.50 -0.74 17.27
N ASN A 14 -2.51 -0.13 17.85
CA ASN A 14 -3.61 -0.87 18.48
C ASN A 14 -4.55 -1.55 17.47
N MET A 15 -4.43 -1.29 16.18
CA MET A 15 -5.16 -2.01 15.13
C MET A 15 -4.54 -3.38 14.82
N ARG A 16 -3.24 -3.55 15.03
CA ARG A 16 -2.45 -4.78 14.95
C ARG A 16 -2.37 -5.43 13.58
N LEU A 17 -3.48 -5.58 12.88
CA LEU A 17 -3.57 -6.36 11.66
C LEU A 17 -4.28 -5.61 10.55
N GLY A 18 -3.62 -5.51 9.41
CA GLY A 18 -4.17 -4.87 8.22
C GLY A 18 -3.93 -5.62 6.93
N SER A 19 -4.49 -5.11 5.85
CA SER A 19 -4.26 -5.62 4.50
C SER A 19 -3.66 -4.59 3.57
N PHE A 20 -2.91 -5.09 2.59
CA PHE A 20 -2.38 -4.32 1.48
C PHE A 20 -3.02 -4.85 0.20
N ILE A 21 -3.82 -4.04 -0.47
CA ILE A 21 -4.54 -4.46 -1.67
C ILE A 21 -3.73 -4.04 -2.89
N HIS A 22 -3.13 -5.03 -3.56
CA HIS A 22 -2.43 -4.82 -4.82
C HIS A 22 -3.37 -5.14 -6.00
N PHE A 23 -3.94 -4.09 -6.57
CA PHE A 23 -4.79 -4.17 -7.75
C PHE A 23 -4.56 -2.92 -8.60
N ASN A 24 -3.75 -3.06 -9.65
CA ASN A 24 -3.32 -1.97 -10.53
C ASN A 24 -2.96 -2.55 -11.90
N SER A 25 -2.33 -1.78 -12.79
CA SER A 25 -1.88 -2.21 -14.12
C SER A 25 -1.17 -3.56 -14.11
N ALA A 26 -0.32 -3.82 -13.12
CA ALA A 26 0.42 -5.07 -13.00
C ALA A 26 -0.47 -6.31 -12.87
N THR A 27 -1.67 -6.22 -12.27
CA THR A 27 -2.63 -7.32 -12.23
C THR A 27 -2.98 -7.81 -13.63
N PHE A 28 -3.06 -6.91 -14.61
CA PHE A 28 -3.37 -7.22 -16.00
C PHE A 28 -2.13 -7.62 -16.78
N GLN A 29 -1.02 -6.92 -16.61
CA GLN A 29 0.22 -7.14 -17.33
C GLN A 29 0.83 -8.50 -17.04
N PHE A 30 0.87 -8.96 -15.79
CA PHE A 30 1.38 -10.28 -15.43
C PHE A 30 0.62 -11.45 -16.09
N ASN A 31 -0.62 -11.21 -16.51
CA ASN A 31 -1.47 -12.23 -17.11
C ASN A 31 -1.55 -12.16 -18.64
N THR A 32 -0.90 -11.18 -19.27
CA THR A 32 -0.78 -11.05 -20.72
C THR A 32 0.53 -11.64 -21.27
N GLY A 33 1.42 -12.10 -20.39
CA GLY A 33 2.76 -12.58 -20.78
C GLY A 33 3.75 -11.48 -21.17
N ASP A 34 3.37 -10.24 -20.96
CA ASP A 34 4.11 -9.08 -21.43
C ASP A 34 5.16 -8.56 -20.45
N ILE A 35 5.13 -8.98 -19.17
CA ILE A 35 6.16 -8.68 -18.18
C ILE A 35 6.89 -9.96 -17.80
N GLU A 36 8.16 -10.03 -18.13
CA GLU A 36 8.99 -11.16 -17.73
C GLU A 36 9.42 -11.07 -16.27
N ASP A 37 9.58 -9.85 -15.71
CA ASP A 37 10.00 -9.72 -14.31
C ASP A 37 9.87 -8.28 -13.77
N TRP A 38 9.09 -8.08 -12.70
CA TRP A 38 9.08 -6.82 -11.94
C TRP A 38 10.42 -6.57 -11.25
N GLU A 39 11.10 -7.61 -10.79
CA GLU A 39 12.43 -7.51 -10.19
C GLU A 39 13.42 -6.89 -11.16
N PHE A 40 13.22 -7.09 -12.45
CA PHE A 40 14.06 -6.53 -13.50
C PHE A 40 14.04 -4.99 -13.56
N MET A 41 12.95 -4.33 -13.20
CA MET A 41 12.91 -2.86 -13.09
C MET A 41 13.86 -2.34 -12.01
N HIS A 42 14.21 -3.17 -11.02
CA HIS A 42 15.09 -2.83 -9.93
C HIS A 42 16.58 -2.84 -10.33
N GLU A 43 16.99 -3.79 -11.15
CA GLU A 43 18.41 -3.96 -11.52
C GLU A 43 18.95 -2.88 -12.46
N ASN A 44 18.12 -2.30 -13.31
CA ASN A 44 18.55 -1.39 -14.38
C ASN A 44 18.20 0.09 -14.13
N GLY A 45 17.82 0.45 -12.92
CA GLY A 45 17.71 1.84 -12.50
C GLY A 45 16.69 2.65 -13.27
N ASN A 46 15.49 2.08 -13.54
CA ASN A 46 14.34 2.78 -14.09
C ASN A 46 14.21 2.80 -15.61
N GLU A 47 14.84 1.88 -16.29
CA GLU A 47 14.55 1.72 -17.72
C GLU A 47 13.50 0.60 -17.84
N PRO A 48 12.21 0.91 -18.10
CA PRO A 48 11.25 -0.12 -18.43
C PRO A 48 11.74 -0.78 -19.71
N ARG A 49 12.01 -2.08 -19.68
CA ARG A 49 12.32 -2.80 -20.91
C ARG A 49 11.10 -2.90 -21.82
N ARG A 50 9.92 -2.71 -21.28
CA ARG A 50 8.67 -2.69 -22.03
C ARG A 50 7.70 -1.77 -21.33
N TYR A 51 7.07 -0.83 -21.99
CA TYR A 51 5.82 -0.14 -21.69
C TYR A 51 5.83 1.35 -21.56
N PRO A 52 4.65 1.88 -21.94
CA PRO A 52 3.54 2.09 -20.99
C PRO A 52 2.51 0.96 -21.03
N PHE A 53 1.81 0.69 -19.92
CA PHE A 53 0.57 -0.08 -19.87
C PHE A 53 -0.46 0.55 -20.79
N ASN A 54 -1.16 -0.25 -21.60
CA ASN A 54 -2.25 0.27 -22.40
C ASN A 54 -3.51 0.40 -21.53
N GLU A 55 -4.00 1.60 -21.32
CA GLU A 55 -5.18 1.86 -20.49
C GLU A 55 -6.41 1.07 -20.95
N LYS A 56 -6.50 0.70 -22.27
CA LYS A 56 -7.59 -0.11 -22.79
C LYS A 56 -7.61 -1.53 -22.27
N ASP A 57 -6.47 -2.02 -21.77
CA ASP A 57 -6.35 -3.34 -21.16
C ASP A 57 -6.88 -3.34 -19.71
N TRP A 58 -7.05 -2.15 -19.10
CA TRP A 58 -7.73 -2.02 -17.81
C TRP A 58 -9.23 -2.24 -17.97
N ASN A 59 -9.66 -3.48 -17.72
CA ASN A 59 -11.06 -3.87 -17.87
C ASN A 59 -11.50 -4.90 -16.82
N PRO A 60 -11.50 -4.57 -15.51
CA PRO A 60 -12.10 -5.46 -14.51
C PRO A 60 -13.60 -5.59 -14.77
N THR A 61 -14.05 -6.79 -15.19
CA THR A 61 -15.41 -7.02 -15.67
C THR A 61 -16.43 -7.20 -14.56
N ASN A 62 -15.97 -7.47 -13.34
CA ASN A 62 -16.80 -7.73 -12.16
C ASN A 62 -16.19 -7.11 -10.89
N LEU A 63 -15.73 -5.86 -11.01
CA LEU A 63 -15.11 -5.14 -9.88
C LEU A 63 -16.05 -5.10 -8.67
N ASP A 64 -15.60 -5.67 -7.56
CA ASP A 64 -16.39 -5.81 -6.34
C ASP A 64 -15.59 -5.47 -5.08
N CYS A 65 -15.41 -4.18 -4.83
CA CYS A 65 -14.73 -3.71 -3.61
C CYS A 65 -15.50 -4.06 -2.31
N ALA A 66 -16.79 -4.35 -2.39
CA ALA A 66 -17.55 -4.83 -1.23
C ALA A 66 -17.12 -6.24 -0.84
N GLN A 67 -16.89 -7.13 -1.82
CA GLN A 67 -16.34 -8.47 -1.58
C GLN A 67 -14.92 -8.38 -0.99
N TRP A 68 -14.07 -7.44 -1.44
CA TRP A 68 -12.75 -7.23 -0.83
C TRP A 68 -12.88 -6.87 0.66
N ALA A 69 -13.81 -5.99 0.99
CA ALA A 69 -14.05 -5.57 2.37
C ALA A 69 -14.64 -6.71 3.22
N GLU A 70 -15.49 -7.58 2.66
CA GLU A 70 -15.98 -8.78 3.35
C GLU A 70 -14.85 -9.76 3.66
N VAL A 71 -13.96 -10.03 2.72
CA VAL A 71 -12.76 -10.87 2.93
C VAL A 71 -11.86 -10.25 3.99
N ALA A 72 -11.58 -8.95 3.91
CA ALA A 72 -10.78 -8.24 4.90
C ALA A 72 -11.39 -8.31 6.31
N LYS A 73 -12.70 -8.16 6.42
CA LYS A 73 -13.44 -8.27 7.68
C LYS A 73 -13.41 -9.69 8.24
N ALA A 74 -13.58 -10.70 7.39
CA ALA A 74 -13.48 -12.10 7.78
C ALA A 74 -12.09 -12.49 8.26
N ALA A 75 -11.04 -11.88 7.68
CA ALA A 75 -9.66 -12.01 8.12
C ALA A 75 -9.34 -11.29 9.44
N GLY A 76 -10.22 -10.42 9.92
CA GLY A 76 -10.01 -9.63 11.13
C GLY A 76 -9.20 -8.35 10.92
N PHE A 77 -8.97 -7.91 9.68
CA PHE A 77 -8.24 -6.68 9.36
C PHE A 77 -8.95 -5.45 9.91
N LYS A 78 -8.20 -4.51 10.47
CA LYS A 78 -8.68 -3.27 11.06
C LYS A 78 -8.36 -2.05 10.21
N PHE A 79 -7.33 -2.14 9.38
CA PHE A 79 -6.93 -1.12 8.42
C PHE A 79 -6.51 -1.78 7.11
N THR A 80 -6.41 -0.96 6.08
CA THR A 80 -5.98 -1.42 4.75
C THR A 80 -5.32 -0.29 3.99
N PHE A 81 -4.44 -0.64 3.05
CA PHE A 81 -3.92 0.26 2.03
C PHE A 81 -4.30 -0.28 0.65
N TYR A 82 -4.69 0.60 -0.25
CA TYR A 82 -4.99 0.28 -1.63
C TYR A 82 -4.00 0.97 -2.58
N THR A 83 -3.46 0.24 -3.55
CA THR A 83 -2.51 0.75 -4.55
C THR A 83 -3.21 1.64 -5.58
N THR A 84 -3.36 2.93 -5.25
CA THR A 84 -4.02 3.91 -6.15
C THR A 84 -3.22 4.14 -7.43
N LYS A 85 -1.89 4.25 -7.30
CA LYS A 85 -0.91 4.30 -8.38
C LYS A 85 0.35 3.54 -7.94
N HIS A 86 0.82 2.58 -8.73
CA HIS A 86 2.09 1.89 -8.50
C HIS A 86 3.20 2.44 -9.41
N HIS A 87 4.41 1.89 -9.39
CA HIS A 87 5.60 2.42 -10.07
C HIS A 87 5.45 2.61 -11.58
N GLU A 88 4.59 1.86 -12.23
CA GLU A 88 4.31 1.98 -13.65
C GLU A 88 3.63 3.32 -14.00
N GLY A 89 2.82 3.88 -13.09
CA GLY A 89 2.22 5.21 -13.22
C GLY A 89 0.71 5.21 -13.47
N PHE A 90 0.07 4.05 -13.73
CA PHE A 90 -1.37 4.02 -13.99
C PHE A 90 -2.19 4.39 -12.76
N CYS A 91 -3.00 5.46 -12.89
CA CYS A 91 -3.87 5.96 -11.84
C CYS A 91 -5.25 5.30 -11.87
N THR A 92 -5.66 4.65 -10.79
CA THR A 92 -6.97 3.98 -10.68
C THR A 92 -8.12 4.90 -10.29
N TRP A 93 -7.91 6.23 -10.40
CA TRP A 93 -8.91 7.30 -10.26
C TRP A 93 -8.79 8.26 -11.45
N PRO A 94 -9.84 9.06 -11.76
CA PRO A 94 -9.86 9.94 -12.94
C PRO A 94 -9.06 11.24 -12.72
N THR A 95 -7.75 11.12 -12.47
CA THR A 95 -6.86 12.26 -12.23
C THR A 95 -6.83 13.24 -13.42
N LYS A 96 -6.50 14.50 -13.13
CA LYS A 96 -6.30 15.55 -14.14
C LYS A 96 -4.83 15.74 -14.52
N TYR A 97 -3.91 15.08 -13.80
CA TYR A 97 -2.47 15.33 -13.89
C TYR A 97 -1.76 14.41 -14.88
N THR A 98 -2.39 13.29 -15.27
CA THR A 98 -1.92 12.42 -16.34
C THR A 98 -3.07 11.91 -17.19
N GLU A 99 -2.80 11.57 -18.44
CA GLU A 99 -3.76 10.82 -19.28
C GLU A 99 -3.73 9.31 -18.97
N HIS A 100 -2.71 8.83 -18.26
CA HIS A 100 -2.49 7.44 -17.91
C HIS A 100 -3.33 7.03 -16.67
N CYS A 101 -4.65 6.96 -16.85
CA CYS A 101 -5.60 6.73 -15.78
C CYS A 101 -6.92 6.10 -16.27
N VAL A 102 -7.75 5.68 -15.31
CA VAL A 102 -9.07 5.05 -15.58
C VAL A 102 -9.98 5.90 -16.49
N ARG A 103 -9.82 7.21 -16.55
CA ARG A 103 -10.59 8.07 -17.44
C ARG A 103 -10.49 7.62 -18.91
N ASN A 104 -9.32 7.12 -19.30
CA ASN A 104 -9.01 6.66 -20.66
C ASN A 104 -9.11 5.14 -20.83
N ALA A 105 -9.38 4.42 -19.76
CA ALA A 105 -9.50 2.97 -19.73
C ALA A 105 -10.78 2.44 -20.38
N THR A 106 -10.86 1.13 -20.58
CA THR A 106 -12.10 0.43 -20.98
C THR A 106 -13.08 0.46 -19.82
N ASN A 107 -12.69 0.00 -18.64
CA ASN A 107 -13.47 0.21 -17.41
C ASN A 107 -13.03 1.55 -16.78
N LYS A 108 -13.96 2.50 -16.71
CA LYS A 108 -13.71 3.87 -16.23
C LYS A 108 -14.09 4.09 -14.77
N THR A 109 -14.36 3.00 -14.05
CA THR A 109 -14.74 3.09 -12.64
C THR A 109 -13.62 3.74 -11.82
N ASP A 110 -13.98 4.71 -11.01
CA ASP A 110 -13.10 5.25 -9.97
C ASP A 110 -12.97 4.21 -8.85
N VAL A 111 -11.91 3.41 -8.93
CA VAL A 111 -11.69 2.32 -7.96
C VAL A 111 -11.37 2.86 -6.58
N VAL A 112 -10.73 4.03 -6.49
CA VAL A 112 -10.45 4.68 -5.20
C VAL A 112 -11.75 5.02 -4.48
N ALA A 113 -12.74 5.58 -5.21
CA ALA A 113 -14.05 5.89 -4.64
C ALA A 113 -14.79 4.62 -4.17
N GLU A 114 -14.84 3.57 -4.99
CA GLU A 114 -15.55 2.33 -4.63
C GLU A 114 -14.86 1.59 -3.49
N TYR A 115 -13.52 1.54 -3.47
CA TYR A 115 -12.76 0.98 -2.37
C TYR A 115 -13.03 1.71 -1.05
N LEU A 116 -12.88 3.04 -1.02
CA LEU A 116 -13.08 3.81 0.20
C LEU A 116 -14.52 3.69 0.73
N LYS A 117 -15.51 3.70 -0.16
CA LYS A 117 -16.92 3.48 0.19
C LYS A 117 -17.13 2.12 0.86
N ALA A 118 -16.62 1.05 0.26
CA ALA A 118 -16.80 -0.32 0.75
C ALA A 118 -16.13 -0.56 2.10
N PHE A 119 -14.87 -0.15 2.25
CA PHE A 119 -14.12 -0.39 3.48
C PHE A 119 -14.60 0.47 4.64
N ARG A 120 -14.97 1.72 4.40
CA ARG A 120 -15.63 2.57 5.42
C ARG A 120 -16.95 1.97 5.88
N ALA A 121 -17.78 1.47 4.96
CA ALA A 121 -19.03 0.79 5.31
C ALA A 121 -18.80 -0.49 6.13
N ALA A 122 -17.68 -1.19 5.92
CA ALA A 122 -17.27 -2.35 6.69
C ALA A 122 -16.68 -2.01 8.08
N GLY A 123 -16.43 -0.71 8.38
CA GLY A 123 -15.80 -0.25 9.61
C GLY A 123 -14.29 -0.52 9.65
N ILE A 124 -13.64 -0.66 8.49
CA ILE A 124 -12.21 -0.85 8.33
C ILE A 124 -11.58 0.50 7.97
N GLN A 125 -10.50 0.89 8.62
CA GLN A 125 -9.77 2.11 8.34
C GLN A 125 -9.12 2.03 6.95
N ALA A 126 -9.60 2.82 6.00
CA ALA A 126 -9.17 2.77 4.62
C ALA A 126 -8.07 3.81 4.36
N GLY A 127 -6.87 3.33 4.10
CA GLY A 127 -5.70 4.10 3.70
C GLY A 127 -5.38 3.95 2.21
N LEU A 128 -4.51 4.80 1.72
CA LEU A 128 -4.08 4.80 0.33
C LEU A 128 -2.58 4.51 0.24
N TYR A 129 -2.18 3.88 -0.85
CA TYR A 129 -0.80 3.77 -1.27
C TYR A 129 -0.61 4.56 -2.56
N PHE A 130 0.53 5.24 -2.66
CA PHE A 130 0.89 6.04 -3.81
C PHE A 130 2.38 5.91 -4.09
N SER A 131 2.74 5.57 -5.32
CA SER A 131 4.13 5.55 -5.76
C SER A 131 4.60 6.95 -6.18
N ILE A 132 5.70 7.39 -5.59
CA ILE A 132 6.44 8.59 -6.02
C ILE A 132 7.24 8.31 -7.30
N LEU A 133 7.83 7.10 -7.39
CA LEU A 133 8.38 6.59 -8.63
C LEU A 133 7.26 6.45 -9.65
N ASP A 134 7.42 7.04 -10.84
CA ASP A 134 6.45 6.97 -11.91
C ASP A 134 7.19 6.81 -13.26
N ILE A 135 7.14 5.60 -13.79
CA ILE A 135 7.88 5.23 -14.99
C ILE A 135 7.30 5.95 -16.21
N THR A 136 5.98 6.06 -16.29
CA THR A 136 5.30 6.69 -17.42
C THR A 136 5.59 8.19 -17.50
N GLU A 137 5.58 8.89 -16.37
CA GLU A 137 5.92 10.32 -16.31
C GLU A 137 7.43 10.57 -16.20
N GLY A 138 8.26 9.51 -16.20
CA GLY A 138 9.72 9.62 -16.13
C GLY A 138 10.24 10.13 -14.79
N ILE A 139 9.46 9.99 -13.71
CA ILE A 139 9.85 10.39 -12.37
C ILE A 139 10.66 9.28 -11.73
N ASN A 140 11.96 9.51 -11.53
CA ASN A 140 12.88 8.47 -11.09
C ASN A 140 14.13 9.06 -10.43
N ARG A 141 15.12 8.21 -10.07
CA ARG A 141 16.36 8.65 -9.41
C ARG A 141 17.22 9.62 -10.23
N LYS A 142 16.95 9.77 -11.53
CA LYS A 142 17.68 10.67 -12.43
C LYS A 142 16.88 11.95 -12.74
N SER A 143 15.57 11.94 -12.51
CA SER A 143 14.66 13.03 -12.90
C SER A 143 13.52 13.20 -11.91
N CYS A 144 13.40 14.40 -11.35
CA CYS A 144 12.21 14.90 -10.64
C CYS A 144 12.19 16.43 -10.82
N THR A 145 11.79 16.87 -12.01
CA THR A 145 11.70 18.30 -12.38
C THR A 145 10.56 18.99 -11.62
N GLU A 146 10.53 20.32 -11.64
CA GLU A 146 9.44 21.08 -11.03
C GLU A 146 8.06 20.76 -11.65
N GLU A 147 7.99 20.42 -12.95
CA GLU A 147 6.76 19.98 -13.59
C GLU A 147 6.34 18.58 -13.08
N GLN A 148 7.29 17.68 -12.91
CA GLN A 148 7.04 16.35 -12.33
C GLN A 148 6.60 16.44 -10.86
N LYS A 149 7.19 17.35 -10.08
CA LYS A 149 6.72 17.63 -8.71
C LYS A 149 5.28 18.15 -8.67
N LYS A 150 4.87 18.94 -9.66
CA LYS A 150 3.47 19.40 -9.77
C LYS A 150 2.51 18.24 -10.03
N ILE A 151 2.91 17.24 -10.81
CA ILE A 151 2.13 16.02 -11.02
C ILE A 151 1.95 15.29 -9.69
N ILE A 152 3.06 14.95 -8.99
CA ILE A 152 3.02 14.26 -7.70
C ILE A 152 2.12 15.00 -6.69
N LYS A 153 2.35 16.30 -6.50
CA LYS A 153 1.58 17.11 -5.55
C LYS A 153 0.12 17.24 -5.95
N GLY A 154 -0.14 17.37 -7.24
CA GLY A 154 -1.47 17.47 -7.77
C GLY A 154 -2.29 16.21 -7.56
N GLU A 155 -1.73 15.05 -7.88
CA GLU A 155 -2.34 13.74 -7.66
C GLU A 155 -2.59 13.47 -6.17
N LEU A 156 -1.61 13.74 -5.31
CA LEU A 156 -1.78 13.64 -3.85
C LEU A 156 -2.86 14.61 -3.34
N THR A 157 -2.92 15.84 -3.88
CA THR A 157 -3.97 16.80 -3.52
C THR A 157 -5.36 16.26 -3.88
N GLU A 158 -5.53 15.69 -5.07
CA GLU A 158 -6.80 15.06 -5.47
C GLU A 158 -7.19 13.94 -4.52
N LEU A 159 -6.27 13.02 -4.22
CA LEU A 159 -6.52 11.89 -3.33
C LEU A 159 -6.87 12.33 -1.90
N LEU A 160 -6.25 13.41 -1.42
CA LEU A 160 -6.45 13.90 -0.05
C LEU A 160 -7.60 14.91 0.10
N THR A 161 -8.21 15.37 -1.01
CA THR A 161 -9.31 16.37 -0.94
C THR A 161 -10.63 15.87 -1.51
N ASN A 162 -10.62 14.97 -2.51
CA ASN A 162 -11.83 14.57 -3.21
C ASN A 162 -12.57 13.38 -2.56
N TYR A 163 -11.93 12.68 -1.62
CA TYR A 163 -12.42 11.41 -1.09
C TYR A 163 -12.73 11.41 0.41
N GLY A 164 -12.83 12.60 1.02
CA GLY A 164 -13.08 12.76 2.45
C GLY A 164 -11.84 12.46 3.30
N GLU A 165 -12.05 11.97 4.53
CA GLU A 165 -10.94 11.70 5.45
C GLU A 165 -10.08 10.52 4.99
N ILE A 166 -8.77 10.75 4.92
CA ILE A 166 -7.75 9.73 4.61
C ILE A 166 -6.80 9.61 5.82
N PRO A 167 -7.02 8.62 6.69
CA PRO A 167 -6.25 8.51 7.93
C PRO A 167 -4.83 7.97 7.74
N LEU A 168 -4.58 7.26 6.64
CA LEU A 168 -3.34 6.53 6.39
C LEU A 168 -2.91 6.71 4.92
N LEU A 169 -1.66 7.08 4.70
CA LEU A 169 -1.06 7.18 3.37
C LEU A 169 0.31 6.50 3.39
N VAL A 170 0.52 5.53 2.49
CA VAL A 170 1.81 4.90 2.23
C VAL A 170 2.40 5.46 0.96
N LEU A 171 3.63 5.96 1.02
CA LEU A 171 4.43 6.35 -0.13
C LEU A 171 5.50 5.29 -0.41
N ASP A 172 5.79 5.10 -1.68
CA ASP A 172 6.77 4.12 -2.16
C ASP A 172 7.61 4.70 -3.30
N GLY A 173 8.75 4.04 -3.60
CA GLY A 173 9.65 4.49 -4.64
C GLY A 173 10.22 5.88 -4.35
N TRP A 174 10.38 6.26 -3.10
CA TRP A 174 10.95 7.54 -2.68
C TRP A 174 12.23 7.34 -1.90
N ASN A 175 13.36 7.76 -2.50
CA ASN A 175 14.71 7.49 -2.00
C ASN A 175 14.98 5.99 -1.78
N ALA A 176 14.29 5.15 -2.56
CA ALA A 176 14.33 3.71 -2.42
C ALA A 176 15.46 3.07 -3.25
N PRO A 177 16.02 1.93 -2.83
CA PRO A 177 17.05 1.24 -3.62
C PRO A 177 16.58 0.84 -5.02
N TRP A 178 15.30 0.51 -5.17
CA TRP A 178 14.68 0.10 -6.44
C TRP A 178 14.31 1.26 -7.37
N GLY A 179 14.46 2.50 -6.96
CA GLY A 179 14.22 3.63 -7.85
C GLY A 179 13.57 4.81 -7.15
N GLY A 180 13.09 5.75 -7.95
CA GLY A 180 12.46 6.96 -7.48
C GLY A 180 13.43 8.09 -7.12
N PRO A 181 12.92 9.33 -7.00
CA PRO A 181 13.74 10.48 -6.68
C PRO A 181 14.28 10.43 -5.26
N SER A 182 15.46 10.98 -5.05
CA SER A 182 16.03 11.15 -3.72
C SER A 182 15.34 12.29 -2.94
N TYR A 183 15.57 12.36 -1.62
CA TYR A 183 15.11 13.49 -0.81
C TYR A 183 15.77 14.82 -1.19
N ASP A 184 16.95 14.82 -1.86
CA ASP A 184 17.55 16.04 -2.41
C ASP A 184 16.76 16.56 -3.62
N MET A 185 16.17 15.67 -4.40
CA MET A 185 15.36 16.04 -5.57
C MET A 185 13.93 16.41 -5.17
N LEU A 186 13.34 15.68 -4.24
CA LEU A 186 12.01 15.91 -3.69
C LEU A 186 12.11 15.81 -2.16
N PRO A 187 12.25 16.92 -1.43
CA PRO A 187 12.38 16.92 0.03
C PRO A 187 11.17 16.30 0.73
N PHE A 188 11.43 15.52 1.79
CA PHE A 188 10.36 14.88 2.57
C PHE A 188 9.37 15.89 3.14
N GLU A 189 9.90 17.00 3.67
CA GLU A 189 9.10 18.06 4.28
C GLU A 189 8.10 18.65 3.30
N GLU A 190 8.46 18.75 2.02
CA GLU A 190 7.60 19.32 0.98
C GLU A 190 6.32 18.51 0.78
N ILE A 191 6.42 17.18 0.84
CA ILE A 191 5.25 16.28 0.73
C ILE A 191 4.57 16.10 2.08
N ASN A 192 5.33 15.96 3.17
CA ASN A 192 4.77 15.85 4.51
C ASN A 192 3.91 17.08 4.86
N ASP A 193 4.41 18.29 4.59
CA ASP A 193 3.66 19.52 4.87
C ASP A 193 2.40 19.62 4.01
N LEU A 194 2.46 19.22 2.74
CA LEU A 194 1.27 19.11 1.89
C LEU A 194 0.25 18.16 2.51
N VAL A 195 0.65 16.93 2.86
CA VAL A 195 -0.24 15.93 3.45
C VAL A 195 -0.85 16.43 4.75
N LYS A 196 -0.03 16.95 5.67
CA LYS A 196 -0.50 17.43 6.98
C LYS A 196 -1.37 18.69 6.87
N SER A 197 -1.15 19.55 5.88
CA SER A 197 -2.01 20.72 5.63
C SER A 197 -3.41 20.32 5.15
N LEU A 198 -3.52 19.25 4.35
CA LEU A 198 -4.78 18.75 3.81
C LEU A 198 -5.50 17.78 4.75
N GLN A 199 -4.74 16.92 5.42
CA GLN A 199 -5.22 15.86 6.32
C GLN A 199 -4.36 15.84 7.60
N PRO A 200 -4.62 16.69 8.60
CA PRO A 200 -3.76 16.87 9.78
C PRO A 200 -3.54 15.60 10.62
N ASN A 201 -4.48 14.66 10.59
CA ASN A 201 -4.42 13.40 11.32
C ASN A 201 -4.01 12.20 10.44
N CYS A 202 -3.64 12.41 9.18
CA CYS A 202 -3.14 11.36 8.31
C CYS A 202 -1.74 10.92 8.76
N LEU A 203 -1.54 9.63 9.03
CA LEU A 203 -0.20 9.05 9.18
C LEU A 203 0.41 8.84 7.80
N LEU A 204 1.62 9.37 7.62
CA LEU A 204 2.40 9.24 6.41
C LEU A 204 3.49 8.19 6.61
N LEU A 205 3.33 7.04 5.95
CA LEU A 205 4.30 5.95 5.95
C LEU A 205 5.13 6.03 4.65
N ASN A 206 6.40 5.71 4.74
CA ASN A 206 7.30 5.65 3.58
C ASN A 206 8.05 4.32 3.56
N ILE A 207 7.82 3.51 2.53
CA ILE A 207 8.45 2.20 2.37
C ILE A 207 9.97 2.36 2.24
N GLY A 208 10.72 1.51 2.94
CA GLY A 208 12.18 1.58 2.97
C GLY A 208 12.76 2.40 4.13
N CYS A 209 11.94 3.11 4.89
CA CYS A 209 12.38 3.80 6.10
C CYS A 209 12.35 2.84 7.30
N THR A 210 13.47 2.14 7.52
CA THR A 210 13.59 1.09 8.55
C THR A 210 14.36 1.50 9.80
N ASP A 211 15.01 2.68 9.80
CA ASP A 211 15.99 3.06 10.80
C ASP A 211 15.53 4.14 11.77
N SER A 212 14.74 5.07 11.30
CA SER A 212 14.27 6.21 12.08
C SER A 212 12.98 6.80 11.54
N LEU A 213 12.33 7.63 12.33
CA LEU A 213 11.12 8.37 11.93
C LEU A 213 11.41 9.68 11.17
N ALA A 214 12.63 9.91 10.71
CA ALA A 214 12.98 11.15 10.00
C ALA A 214 12.12 11.37 8.75
N HIS A 215 11.78 10.29 8.02
CA HIS A 215 11.06 10.35 6.75
C HIS A 215 9.84 9.42 6.73
N THR A 216 9.27 9.12 7.87
CA THR A 216 8.05 8.29 8.02
C THR A 216 7.44 8.52 9.39
N ASP A 217 6.13 8.31 9.53
CA ASP A 217 5.45 8.36 10.83
C ASP A 217 5.46 7.00 11.55
N ILE A 218 5.60 5.90 10.80
CA ILE A 218 5.66 4.50 11.26
C ILE A 218 6.80 3.82 10.52
N ILE A 219 7.65 3.05 11.19
CA ILE A 219 8.70 2.27 10.54
C ILE A 219 8.06 1.20 9.67
N PHE A 220 8.45 1.13 8.41
CA PHE A 220 7.89 0.20 7.44
C PHE A 220 8.94 -0.83 7.01
N TYR A 221 8.68 -2.11 7.33
CA TYR A 221 9.51 -3.23 6.93
C TYR A 221 8.83 -3.99 5.79
N GLU A 222 9.44 -3.99 4.62
CA GLU A 222 9.06 -4.84 3.51
C GLU A 222 9.96 -6.08 3.48
N ASN A 223 9.48 -7.17 4.05
CA ASN A 223 10.29 -8.41 4.17
C ASN A 223 10.57 -9.03 2.78
N GLY A 224 9.67 -8.83 1.81
CA GLY A 224 9.89 -9.21 0.41
C GLY A 224 11.09 -8.51 -0.24
N ALA A 225 11.47 -7.32 0.24
CA ALA A 225 12.67 -6.57 -0.16
C ALA A 225 13.87 -6.84 0.77
N GLY A 226 13.83 -7.88 1.61
CA GLY A 226 14.90 -8.24 2.53
C GLY A 226 15.01 -7.38 3.78
N GLN A 227 14.00 -6.56 4.07
CA GLN A 227 13.99 -5.72 5.27
C GLN A 227 13.47 -6.53 6.47
N GLU A 228 14.26 -6.59 7.52
CA GLU A 228 13.92 -7.32 8.73
C GLU A 228 13.82 -6.38 9.94
N VAL A 229 12.91 -6.74 10.87
CA VAL A 229 12.76 -6.02 12.12
C VAL A 229 14.02 -6.19 12.96
N LYS A 230 14.65 -5.08 13.37
CA LYS A 230 15.90 -5.06 14.11
C LYS A 230 15.73 -5.62 15.52
N GLU A 231 16.75 -6.27 16.04
CA GLU A 231 16.80 -6.70 17.44
C GLU A 231 16.68 -5.49 18.37
N GLY A 232 15.87 -5.63 19.43
CA GLY A 232 15.60 -4.54 20.37
C GLY A 232 14.64 -3.47 19.87
N PHE A 233 14.01 -3.64 18.68
CA PHE A 233 12.98 -2.71 18.22
C PHE A 233 11.74 -2.76 19.12
N VAL A 234 11.17 -1.59 19.43
CA VAL A 234 10.03 -1.48 20.37
C VAL A 234 8.78 -0.90 19.69
N GLY A 235 8.92 -0.30 18.50
CA GLY A 235 7.84 0.33 17.75
C GLY A 235 7.99 1.86 17.66
N PRO A 236 7.11 2.53 16.90
CA PRO A 236 6.01 1.96 16.11
C PRO A 236 6.49 1.34 14.77
N GLY A 237 5.99 0.19 14.42
CA GLY A 237 6.38 -0.50 13.19
C GLY A 237 5.25 -1.24 12.50
N ILE A 238 5.46 -1.54 11.23
CA ILE A 238 4.62 -2.43 10.41
C ILE A 238 5.50 -3.34 9.58
N LEU A 239 5.11 -4.61 9.47
CA LEU A 239 5.77 -5.62 8.65
C LEU A 239 4.83 -6.08 7.54
N CYS A 240 5.22 -5.86 6.28
CA CYS A 240 4.44 -6.27 5.13
C CYS A 240 4.84 -7.66 4.61
N GLN A 241 3.84 -8.52 4.35
CA GLN A 241 4.00 -9.91 3.94
C GLN A 241 2.93 -10.35 2.93
N LYS A 242 3.18 -11.48 2.25
CA LYS A 242 2.30 -12.08 1.24
C LYS A 242 1.92 -13.51 1.61
N LEU A 243 0.66 -13.90 1.32
CA LEU A 243 0.21 -15.29 1.32
C LEU A 243 0.25 -15.91 -0.08
N THR A 244 0.33 -15.10 -1.12
CA THR A 244 0.50 -15.50 -2.53
C THR A 244 1.96 -15.40 -2.95
N GLY A 245 2.32 -15.94 -4.13
CA GLY A 245 3.69 -15.93 -4.63
C GLY A 245 4.24 -14.52 -4.89
N THR A 246 3.37 -13.61 -5.35
CA THR A 246 3.73 -12.24 -5.76
C THR A 246 2.86 -11.19 -5.07
N TRP A 247 3.18 -9.90 -5.29
CA TRP A 247 2.36 -8.79 -4.79
C TRP A 247 1.05 -8.66 -5.57
N TYR A 248 1.05 -8.94 -6.88
CA TYR A 248 -0.13 -8.90 -7.74
C TYR A 248 -0.63 -10.31 -8.03
N TRP A 249 -1.92 -10.42 -8.30
CA TRP A 249 -2.54 -11.66 -8.68
C TRP A 249 -1.95 -12.21 -9.99
N ARG A 250 -1.74 -13.52 -10.02
CA ARG A 250 -1.39 -14.28 -11.21
C ARG A 250 -2.43 -15.37 -11.46
N GLN A 251 -2.58 -15.78 -12.71
CA GLN A 251 -3.59 -16.78 -13.09
C GLN A 251 -3.43 -18.10 -12.32
N GLU A 252 -2.21 -18.50 -12.01
CA GLU A 252 -1.94 -19.68 -11.19
C GLU A 252 -2.43 -19.56 -9.75
N ASP A 253 -2.59 -18.36 -9.20
CA ASP A 253 -3.07 -18.15 -7.84
C ASP A 253 -4.53 -18.65 -7.65
N ALA A 254 -5.33 -18.65 -8.72
CA ALA A 254 -6.69 -19.15 -8.69
C ALA A 254 -6.78 -20.65 -8.35
N VAL A 255 -5.74 -21.42 -8.64
CA VAL A 255 -5.68 -22.89 -8.45
C VAL A 255 -4.58 -23.34 -7.50
N THR A 256 -3.62 -22.47 -7.18
CA THR A 256 -2.55 -22.76 -6.24
C THR A 256 -3.02 -22.40 -4.82
N PRO A 257 -2.91 -23.32 -3.85
CA PRO A 257 -3.20 -22.98 -2.47
C PRO A 257 -2.34 -21.81 -2.00
N PRO A 258 -2.92 -20.77 -1.37
CA PRO A 258 -2.14 -19.74 -0.74
C PRO A 258 -1.30 -20.34 0.40
N ARG A 259 -0.30 -19.60 0.85
CA ARG A 259 0.49 -19.98 2.02
C ARG A 259 -0.43 -20.15 3.22
N ASP A 260 -0.19 -21.21 4.01
CA ASP A 260 -0.92 -21.49 5.23
C ASP A 260 -0.85 -20.30 6.20
N SER A 261 -2.01 -19.79 6.63
CA SER A 261 -2.11 -18.62 7.49
C SER A 261 -1.61 -18.86 8.93
N ASP A 262 -1.38 -20.10 9.36
CA ASP A 262 -0.74 -20.37 10.66
C ASP A 262 0.66 -19.76 10.72
N TRP A 263 1.35 -19.67 9.57
CA TRP A 263 2.59 -18.91 9.47
C TRP A 263 2.40 -17.42 9.80
N ALA A 264 1.33 -16.79 9.32
CA ALA A 264 1.05 -15.39 9.64
C ALA A 264 0.74 -15.22 11.14
N ILE A 265 0.03 -16.18 11.74
CA ILE A 265 -0.24 -16.21 13.18
C ILE A 265 1.08 -16.30 13.98
N CYS A 266 2.04 -17.13 13.56
CA CYS A 266 3.36 -17.16 14.17
C CYS A 266 4.11 -15.81 14.07
N LEU A 267 3.95 -15.08 12.97
CA LEU A 267 4.51 -13.73 12.86
C LEU A 267 3.83 -12.75 13.82
N MET A 268 2.51 -12.84 13.98
CA MET A 268 1.77 -12.02 14.95
C MET A 268 2.26 -12.27 16.37
N ASP A 269 2.41 -13.53 16.77
CA ASP A 269 2.93 -13.90 18.09
C ASP A 269 4.35 -13.35 18.32
N LYS A 270 5.16 -13.26 17.27
CA LYS A 270 6.53 -12.72 17.34
C LYS A 270 6.56 -11.19 17.41
N TYR A 271 5.73 -10.50 16.61
CA TYR A 271 5.91 -9.08 16.34
C TYR A 271 4.93 -8.16 17.09
N PHE A 272 3.73 -8.62 17.43
CA PHE A 272 2.80 -7.79 18.21
C PHE A 272 3.33 -7.38 19.58
N PRO A 273 4.07 -8.24 20.33
CA PRO A 273 4.66 -7.86 21.61
C PRO A 273 5.66 -6.70 21.52
N ILE A 274 6.29 -6.48 20.37
CA ILE A 274 7.25 -5.40 20.15
C ILE A 274 6.65 -4.25 19.33
N ASN A 275 5.32 -4.18 19.24
CA ASN A 275 4.55 -3.12 18.57
C ASN A 275 4.91 -2.95 17.08
N VAL A 276 5.03 -4.07 16.40
CA VAL A 276 5.08 -4.17 14.94
C VAL A 276 3.79 -4.83 14.48
N ASP A 277 2.97 -4.08 13.77
CA ASP A 277 1.74 -4.56 13.17
C ASP A 277 2.03 -5.41 11.94
N LEU A 278 1.14 -6.33 11.61
CA LEU A 278 1.26 -7.16 10.41
C LEU A 278 0.33 -6.63 9.31
N LEU A 279 0.90 -6.48 8.12
CA LEU A 279 0.22 -6.07 6.90
C LEU A 279 0.27 -7.22 5.90
N LEU A 280 -0.87 -7.82 5.58
CA LEU A 280 -0.95 -8.96 4.67
C LEU A 280 -1.55 -8.56 3.34
N ASN A 281 -0.93 -9.04 2.26
CA ASN A 281 -1.35 -8.70 0.91
C ASN A 281 -2.68 -9.36 0.52
N LEU A 282 -3.60 -8.59 -0.07
CA LEU A 282 -4.79 -9.06 -0.77
C LEU A 282 -4.63 -8.80 -2.27
N THR A 283 -4.89 -9.83 -3.08
CA THR A 283 -4.66 -9.79 -4.53
C THR A 283 -5.96 -10.04 -5.29
N PRO A 284 -6.73 -9.00 -5.63
CA PRO A 284 -7.85 -9.16 -6.54
C PRO A 284 -7.35 -9.61 -7.93
N ASN A 285 -8.11 -10.50 -8.57
CA ASN A 285 -7.87 -11.03 -9.90
C ASN A 285 -8.25 -10.01 -11.00
N THR A 286 -8.05 -10.36 -12.27
CA THR A 286 -8.37 -9.48 -13.41
C THR A 286 -9.84 -9.14 -13.54
N ASP A 287 -10.75 -9.91 -12.96
CA ASP A 287 -12.17 -9.54 -12.91
C ASP A 287 -12.47 -8.48 -11.84
N GLY A 288 -11.55 -8.28 -10.90
CA GLY A 288 -11.69 -7.34 -9.78
C GLY A 288 -12.29 -7.99 -8.53
N ARG A 289 -12.07 -9.30 -8.32
CA ARG A 289 -12.52 -10.06 -7.14
C ARG A 289 -11.35 -10.82 -6.51
N ILE A 290 -11.45 -11.08 -5.22
CA ILE A 290 -10.51 -11.96 -4.52
C ILE A 290 -11.01 -13.40 -4.72
N ASP A 291 -10.10 -14.30 -5.13
CA ASP A 291 -10.41 -15.70 -5.38
C ASP A 291 -10.83 -16.44 -4.10
N ASP A 292 -11.71 -17.43 -4.25
CA ASP A 292 -12.34 -18.14 -3.13
C ASP A 292 -11.31 -18.88 -2.25
N ASN A 293 -10.24 -19.42 -2.85
CA ASN A 293 -9.17 -20.10 -2.10
C ASN A 293 -8.44 -19.14 -1.15
N LEU A 294 -8.10 -17.94 -1.61
CA LEU A 294 -7.46 -16.92 -0.80
C LEU A 294 -8.43 -16.36 0.27
N ALA A 295 -9.69 -16.10 -0.13
CA ALA A 295 -10.74 -15.66 0.79
C ALA A 295 -10.99 -16.67 1.92
N ALA A 296 -11.04 -17.98 1.58
CA ALA A 296 -11.22 -19.05 2.56
C ALA A 296 -10.05 -19.13 3.56
N GLU A 297 -8.81 -18.95 3.08
CA GLU A 297 -7.62 -18.96 3.95
C GLU A 297 -7.59 -17.77 4.89
N TYR A 298 -7.93 -16.58 4.43
CA TYR A 298 -8.07 -15.41 5.29
C TYR A 298 -9.21 -15.56 6.32
N ALA A 299 -10.34 -16.16 5.92
CA ALA A 299 -11.42 -16.45 6.86
C ALA A 299 -11.01 -17.50 7.90
N ARG A 300 -10.17 -18.49 7.53
CA ARG A 300 -9.58 -19.47 8.46
C ARG A 300 -8.66 -18.77 9.46
N MET A 301 -7.77 -17.89 8.98
CA MET A 301 -6.90 -17.07 9.82
C MET A 301 -7.72 -16.27 10.84
N GLY A 302 -8.75 -15.58 10.37
CA GLY A 302 -9.58 -14.71 11.21
C GLY A 302 -10.25 -15.43 12.38
N LYS A 303 -10.60 -16.71 12.22
CA LYS A 303 -11.17 -17.55 13.31
C LYS A 303 -10.15 -17.92 14.38
N ASN A 304 -8.86 -17.90 14.05
CA ASN A 304 -7.77 -18.32 14.94
C ASN A 304 -6.97 -17.13 15.51
N LEU A 305 -7.38 -15.90 15.21
CA LEU A 305 -6.67 -14.70 15.68
C LEU A 305 -6.67 -14.56 17.18
N LYS A 306 -5.50 -14.16 17.71
CA LYS A 306 -5.32 -13.73 19.09
C LYS A 306 -4.77 -12.31 19.09
N ILE A 307 -5.64 -11.33 19.24
CA ILE A 307 -5.23 -9.93 19.28
C ILE A 307 -4.91 -9.57 20.73
N PRO A 308 -3.71 -9.03 21.04
CA PRO A 308 -3.37 -8.59 22.38
C PRO A 308 -4.24 -7.43 22.82
N ALA A 309 -4.29 -7.19 24.14
CA ALA A 309 -4.95 -6.02 24.70
C ALA A 309 -4.37 -4.73 24.12
N PRO A 310 -5.19 -3.68 23.95
CA PRO A 310 -4.71 -2.39 23.47
C PRO A 310 -3.58 -1.83 24.33
N LEU A 311 -2.61 -1.19 23.67
CA LEU A 311 -1.53 -0.46 24.31
C LEU A 311 -2.09 0.82 24.94
N GLU A 312 -2.17 0.88 26.27
CA GLU A 312 -2.68 2.05 27.00
C GLU A 312 -1.62 3.16 27.10
N THR A 313 -0.38 2.75 27.36
CA THR A 313 0.77 3.65 27.49
C THR A 313 1.89 3.20 26.55
N LEU A 314 2.71 4.15 26.10
CA LEU A 314 3.86 3.80 25.26
C LEU A 314 4.96 3.17 26.10
N PRO A 315 5.58 2.09 25.60
CA PRO A 315 6.69 1.45 26.29
C PRO A 315 7.95 2.33 26.27
N GLU A 316 8.85 2.05 27.19
CA GLU A 316 10.22 2.59 27.14
C GLU A 316 10.90 2.18 25.83
N GLY A 317 11.67 3.07 25.21
CA GLY A 317 12.33 2.82 23.92
C GLY A 317 11.47 3.07 22.69
N TRP A 318 10.22 3.54 22.85
CA TRP A 318 9.39 3.97 21.70
C TRP A 318 10.10 5.02 20.86
N LEU A 319 10.19 4.79 19.55
CA LEU A 319 10.82 5.75 18.64
C LEU A 319 10.06 7.09 18.61
N LYS A 320 10.81 8.16 18.61
CA LYS A 320 10.29 9.54 18.52
C LYS A 320 10.93 10.24 17.32
N ARG A 321 10.13 11.11 16.67
CA ARG A 321 10.66 12.07 15.68
C ARG A 321 11.23 13.25 16.38
#